data_d63b948122c998ee1c90dead07d432fb
#
_entry.id   d63b948122c998ee1c90dead07d432fb
#
_cell.length_a   1.000
_cell.length_b   1.000
_cell.length_c   1.000
_cell.angle_alpha   90.00
_cell.angle_beta   90.00
_cell.angle_gamma   90.00
#
_symmetry.space_group_name_H-M   'P 1'
#
loop_
_entity.id
_entity.type
_entity.pdbx_description
1 polymer ?
#
loop_
_entity_poly.entity_id
_entity_poly.type
_entity_poly.pdbx_seq_one_letter_code
_entity_poly.pdbx_strand_id
1 'polypeptide(L)' 'LRVQINGESKEVREPSTLDDLVAELSLAPARIAIELNQQVVRRDHWAQTTLAEGDRIEIVHFVGGGSG' A
#
# COMPACT_ATOMS: atom_id res chain seq x y z
N LEU A 1 10.96 9.19 6.05
CA LEU A 1 9.51 9.20 6.05
C LEU A 1 8.98 7.98 6.77
N ARG A 2 8.18 8.20 7.81
CA ARG A 2 7.65 7.10 8.62
C ARG A 2 6.16 6.95 8.37
N VAL A 3 5.75 5.73 8.09
CA VAL A 3 4.34 5.39 7.87
C VAL A 3 3.99 4.18 8.71
N GLN A 4 2.70 3.87 8.81
CA GLN A 4 2.25 2.65 9.45
C GLN A 4 1.66 1.73 8.39
N ILE A 5 2.08 0.48 8.40
CA ILE A 5 1.56 -0.52 7.48
C ILE A 5 0.97 -1.64 8.32
N ASN A 6 -0.34 -1.80 8.22
CA ASN A 6 -1.06 -2.80 9.01
C ASN A 6 -0.72 -2.68 10.48
N GLY A 7 -0.64 -1.46 10.96
CA GLY A 7 -0.38 -1.18 12.37
C GLY A 7 1.07 -1.15 12.78
N GLU A 8 1.98 -1.44 11.87
CA GLU A 8 3.40 -1.45 12.19
C GLU A 8 4.11 -0.28 11.54
N SER A 9 4.98 0.35 12.30
CA SER A 9 5.74 1.49 11.82
C SER A 9 6.81 1.03 10.84
N LYS A 10 6.97 1.75 9.75
CA LYS A 10 7.98 1.44 8.76
C LYS A 10 8.57 2.72 8.20
N GLU A 11 9.88 2.69 8.01
CA GLU A 11 10.59 3.79 7.37
C GLU A 11 10.61 3.56 5.87
N VAL A 12 10.22 4.57 5.10
CA VAL A 12 10.25 4.47 3.64
C VAL A 12 10.97 5.67 3.07
N ARG A 13 11.41 5.52 1.84
CA ARG A 13 12.09 6.60 1.15
C ARG A 13 11.15 7.73 0.85
N GLU A 14 11.72 8.89 0.67
CA GLU A 14 10.97 10.08 0.33
C GLU A 14 11.59 10.68 -0.92
N PRO A 15 10.81 10.98 -1.95
CA PRO A 15 9.38 10.70 -2.06
C PRO A 15 9.11 9.26 -2.45
N SER A 16 7.95 8.77 -2.07
CA SER A 16 7.50 7.42 -2.46
C SER A 16 6.02 7.48 -2.74
N THR A 17 5.60 6.63 -3.68
CA THR A 17 4.19 6.45 -3.96
C THR A 17 3.74 5.10 -3.40
N LEU A 18 2.43 4.85 -3.41
CA LEU A 18 1.93 3.53 -3.04
C LEU A 18 2.50 2.46 -3.95
N ASP A 19 2.69 2.79 -5.23
CA ASP A 19 3.26 1.85 -6.19
C ASP A 19 4.69 1.48 -5.80
N ASP A 20 5.46 2.47 -5.39
CA ASP A 20 6.83 2.24 -4.91
C ASP A 20 6.83 1.34 -3.69
N LEU A 21 5.90 1.58 -2.77
CA LEU A 21 5.83 0.78 -1.55
C LEU A 21 5.51 -0.68 -1.86
N VAL A 22 4.56 -0.91 -2.76
CA VAL A 22 4.18 -2.27 -3.15
C VAL A 22 5.39 -2.99 -3.74
N ALA A 23 6.16 -2.30 -4.58
CA ALA A 23 7.37 -2.88 -5.16
C ALA A 23 8.41 -3.18 -4.10
N GLU A 24 8.60 -2.27 -3.17
CA GLU A 24 9.58 -2.44 -2.10
C GLU A 24 9.25 -3.64 -1.22
N LEU A 25 7.97 -3.86 -0.97
CA LEU A 25 7.52 -4.97 -0.14
C LEU A 25 7.40 -6.27 -0.93
N SER A 26 7.68 -6.23 -2.22
CA SER A 26 7.60 -7.40 -3.10
C SER A 26 6.23 -8.02 -3.12
N LEU A 27 5.21 -7.20 -3.10
CA LEU A 27 3.83 -7.67 -3.12
C LEU A 27 3.33 -7.76 -4.56
N ALA A 28 2.37 -8.65 -4.77
CA ALA A 28 1.74 -8.81 -6.08
C ALA A 28 0.56 -7.84 -6.18
N PRO A 29 0.64 -6.82 -7.04
CA PRO A 29 -0.41 -5.79 -7.06
C PRO A 29 -1.80 -6.34 -7.32
N ALA A 30 -1.90 -7.38 -8.13
CA ALA A 30 -3.20 -7.94 -8.47
C ALA A 30 -3.83 -8.73 -7.34
N ARG A 31 -3.11 -8.96 -6.26
CA ARG A 31 -3.57 -9.81 -5.18
C ARG A 31 -3.88 -9.05 -3.90
N ILE A 32 -3.79 -7.75 -3.94
CA ILE A 32 -3.98 -6.95 -2.73
C ILE A 32 -4.91 -5.78 -2.98
N ALA A 33 -5.49 -5.29 -1.91
CA ALA A 33 -6.21 -4.03 -1.88
C ALA A 33 -5.52 -3.14 -0.85
N ILE A 34 -5.55 -1.84 -1.07
CA ILE A 34 -4.88 -0.88 -0.19
C ILE A 34 -5.87 0.18 0.25
N GLU A 35 -5.86 0.45 1.57
CA GLU A 35 -6.51 1.63 2.13
C GLU A 35 -5.42 2.57 2.61
N LEU A 36 -5.59 3.82 2.32
CA LEU A 36 -4.71 4.88 2.80
C LEU A 36 -5.54 5.81 3.66
N ASN A 37 -5.21 5.88 4.95
CA ASN A 37 -5.94 6.72 5.89
C ASN A 37 -7.43 6.43 5.83
N GLN A 38 -7.76 5.14 5.80
CA GLN A 38 -9.13 4.61 5.85
C GLN A 38 -9.92 4.82 4.56
N GLN A 39 -9.23 5.12 3.47
CA GLN A 39 -9.90 5.24 2.17
C GLN A 39 -9.25 4.30 1.19
N VAL A 40 -10.07 3.56 0.47
CA VAL A 40 -9.57 2.64 -0.55
C VAL A 40 -8.94 3.44 -1.68
N VAL A 41 -7.75 3.04 -2.09
CA VAL A 41 -7.08 3.64 -3.24
C VAL A 41 -7.00 2.58 -4.33
N ARG A 42 -7.62 2.86 -5.46
CA ARG A 42 -7.63 1.94 -6.58
C ARG A 42 -6.22 1.77 -7.13
N ARG A 43 -5.97 0.57 -7.63
CA ARG A 43 -4.63 0.21 -8.12
C ARG A 43 -4.14 1.18 -9.20
N ASP A 44 -5.02 1.63 -10.07
CA ASP A 44 -4.62 2.53 -11.15
C ASP A 44 -4.29 3.93 -10.65
N HIS A 45 -4.45 4.20 -9.36
CA HIS A 45 -4.06 5.49 -8.77
C HIS A 45 -2.82 5.37 -7.88
N TRP A 46 -2.29 4.17 -7.67
CA TRP A 46 -1.18 3.99 -6.74
C TRP A 46 0.07 4.77 -7.17
N ALA A 47 0.34 4.81 -8.47
CA ALA A 47 1.53 5.49 -8.95
C ALA A 47 1.47 7.00 -8.79
N GLN A 48 0.27 7.54 -8.57
CA GLN A 48 0.06 8.98 -8.39
C GLN A 48 -0.22 9.35 -6.94
N THR A 49 -0.21 8.39 -6.03
CA THR A 49 -0.53 8.64 -4.64
C THR A 49 0.77 8.66 -3.85
N THR A 50 1.23 9.87 -3.55
CA THR A 50 2.47 10.08 -2.82
C THR A 50 2.23 9.92 -1.33
N LEU A 51 3.11 9.21 -0.68
CA LEU A 51 3.01 8.98 0.76
C LEU A 51 3.50 10.20 1.52
N ALA A 52 2.94 10.39 2.71
CA ALA A 52 3.29 11.49 3.59
C ALA A 52 3.60 10.94 4.98
N GLU A 53 4.34 11.72 5.75
CA GLU A 53 4.69 11.36 7.12
C GLU A 53 3.43 11.04 7.91
N GLY A 54 3.44 9.90 8.57
CA GLY A 54 2.33 9.51 9.42
C GLY A 54 1.18 8.84 8.71
N ASP A 55 1.28 8.62 7.42
CA ASP A 55 0.21 7.93 6.69
C ASP A 55 -0.02 6.53 7.27
N ARG A 56 -1.29 6.13 7.28
CA ARG A 56 -1.69 4.80 7.71
C ARG A 56 -2.14 4.01 6.49
N ILE A 57 -1.48 2.90 6.28
CA ILE A 57 -1.69 2.06 5.10
C ILE A 57 -2.15 0.69 5.58
N GLU A 58 -3.28 0.23 5.05
CA GLU A 58 -3.78 -1.11 5.31
C GLU A 58 -3.70 -1.90 4.02
N ILE A 59 -3.03 -3.03 4.08
CA ILE A 59 -2.89 -3.89 2.92
C ILE A 59 -3.59 -5.20 3.21
N VAL A 60 -4.55 -5.54 2.36
CA VAL A 60 -5.34 -6.75 2.50
C VAL A 60 -5.06 -7.67 1.33
N HIS A 61 -4.71 -8.91 1.61
CA HIS A 61 -4.50 -9.90 0.56
C HIS A 61 -5.79 -10.62 0.26
N PHE A 62 -6.07 -10.80 -1.02
CA PHE A 62 -7.22 -11.60 -1.42
C PHE A 62 -6.95 -13.06 -1.13
N VAL A 63 -7.92 -13.72 -0.58
CA VAL A 63 -7.79 -15.11 -0.17
C VAL A 63 -8.54 -15.98 -1.15
N GLY A 64 -7.95 -17.12 -1.43
CA GLY A 64 -8.70 -18.10 -2.13
C GLY A 64 -8.84 -17.85 -3.56
N GLY A 65 -8.33 -16.97 -4.01
CA GLY A 65 -8.26 -16.86 -5.33
C GLY A 65 -9.22 -17.50 -6.13
N GLY A 66 -9.85 -17.75 -5.84
CA GLY A 66 -10.60 -18.15 -6.68
C GLY A 66 -10.67 -18.83 -7.61
N SER A 67 -10.70 -19.09 -7.65
CA SER A 67 -11.00 -19.58 -8.40
C SER A 67 -11.46 -19.49 -9.13
N GLY A 68 -11.34 -19.41 -9.02
CA GLY A 68 -12.05 -19.19 -10.00
C GLY A 68 -11.82 -19.03 -10.59
#